data_d15511a5b04a97398ba1d8defb8aad5b
#
_entry.id   d15511a5b04a97398ba1d8defb8aad5b
#
_cell.length_a   1.000
_cell.length_b   1.000
_cell.length_c   1.000
_cell.angle_alpha   90.00
_cell.angle_beta   90.00
_cell.angle_gamma   90.00
#
_symmetry.space_group_name_H-M   'P 1'
#
loop_
_entity.id
_entity.type
_entity.pdbx_description
1 polymer ?
#
loop_
_entity_poly.entity_id
_entity_poly.type
_entity_poly.pdbx_seq_one_letter_code
_entity_poly.pdbx_strand_id
1 'polypeptide(L)'
;PSTLYKQLKSSQIEYVANLMEAKVAVVGDLELFAEVNAAKEQCPKLEAIVLIDGYEDNKELDYVHSYHELVEKGKELNQEDTSKLDSAIATVTPDSLACLIFTSGTTGKPKGVMISHKNVLWTIESLFGQMIPANKFPRIVSYLPMAHIAARAGDHYQAIYRVGQIFPVPVLEDMRDALPTIKPSVFLAVPRVWERFKGGLQARIEENPKKDLIDKAIKNGLEKVDYEQRGEKVPLGINLKDKVFAKLVFSKFKEGLGIMNTEYFVTAAAPMNKDVHRWFHAIGIDI
;
A
#
# COMPACT_ATOMS: atom_id res chain seq x y z
N PRO A 1 -13.68 12.38 -2.81
CA PRO A 1 -12.51 12.59 -1.96
C PRO A 1 -11.20 12.42 -2.72
N SER A 2 -10.12 13.01 -2.21
CA SER A 2 -8.74 12.80 -2.67
C SER A 2 -7.81 12.74 -1.47
N THR A 3 -6.76 11.94 -1.56
CA THR A 3 -5.68 11.94 -0.56
C THR A 3 -4.46 12.59 -1.18
N LEU A 4 -3.80 13.44 -0.42
CA LEU A 4 -2.60 14.16 -0.86
C LEU A 4 -1.35 13.54 -0.24
N TYR A 5 -0.21 13.72 -0.91
CA TYR A 5 1.08 13.34 -0.36
C TYR A 5 1.49 14.28 0.77
N LYS A 6 2.05 13.73 1.85
CA LYS A 6 2.52 14.50 3.02
C LYS A 6 3.53 15.61 2.67
N GLN A 7 4.29 15.44 1.62
CA GLN A 7 5.36 16.35 1.22
C GLN A 7 4.87 17.58 0.44
N LEU A 8 3.58 17.68 0.15
CA LEU A 8 3.03 18.83 -0.59
C LEU A 8 3.09 20.07 0.25
N LYS A 9 3.51 21.16 -0.37
CA LYS A 9 3.57 22.50 0.23
C LYS A 9 2.28 23.27 -0.02
N SER A 10 2.04 24.31 0.77
CA SER A 10 0.83 25.13 0.75
C SER A 10 0.39 25.55 -0.66
N SER A 11 1.32 25.98 -1.53
CA SER A 11 0.99 26.38 -2.91
C SER A 11 0.50 25.22 -3.79
N GLN A 12 0.97 24.00 -3.52
CA GLN A 12 0.52 22.78 -4.22
C GLN A 12 -0.84 22.33 -3.69
N ILE A 13 -1.04 22.45 -2.37
CA ILE A 13 -2.32 22.17 -1.71
C ILE A 13 -3.38 23.13 -2.21
N GLU A 14 -3.08 24.43 -2.27
CA GLU A 14 -3.93 25.48 -2.85
C GLU A 14 -4.39 25.09 -4.26
N TYR A 15 -3.46 24.73 -5.14
CA TYR A 15 -3.78 24.36 -6.50
C TYR A 15 -4.73 23.17 -6.56
N VAL A 16 -4.45 22.11 -5.81
CA VAL A 16 -5.26 20.89 -5.79
C VAL A 16 -6.63 21.14 -5.16
N ALA A 17 -6.68 21.84 -4.01
CA ALA A 17 -7.91 22.15 -3.31
C ALA A 17 -8.87 22.98 -4.18
N ASN A 18 -8.35 23.97 -4.88
CA ASN A 18 -9.13 24.80 -5.80
C ASN A 18 -9.60 24.02 -7.02
N LEU A 19 -8.73 23.18 -7.61
CA LEU A 19 -9.09 22.38 -8.79
C LEU A 19 -10.23 21.37 -8.50
N MET A 20 -10.23 20.79 -7.30
CA MET A 20 -11.28 19.84 -6.91
C MET A 20 -12.45 20.49 -6.15
N GLU A 21 -12.43 21.80 -5.97
CA GLU A 21 -13.40 22.55 -5.17
C GLU A 21 -13.61 21.92 -3.78
N ALA A 22 -12.49 21.61 -3.10
CA ALA A 22 -12.53 20.96 -1.81
C ALA A 22 -13.27 21.83 -0.78
N LYS A 23 -14.22 21.26 -0.07
CA LYS A 23 -14.97 21.92 1.01
C LYS A 23 -14.40 21.62 2.38
N VAL A 24 -13.88 20.41 2.57
CA VAL A 24 -13.34 19.94 3.85
C VAL A 24 -11.97 19.31 3.62
N ALA A 25 -11.01 19.68 4.45
CA ALA A 25 -9.70 19.02 4.55
C ALA A 25 -9.61 18.25 5.87
N VAL A 26 -9.26 16.97 5.81
CA VAL A 26 -8.96 16.16 7.01
C VAL A 26 -7.45 16.03 7.13
N VAL A 27 -6.90 16.38 8.28
CA VAL A 27 -5.46 16.54 8.51
C VAL A 27 -5.03 15.72 9.74
N GLY A 28 -3.93 14.98 9.61
CA GLY A 28 -3.47 14.05 10.63
C GLY A 28 -2.79 14.71 11.82
N ASP A 29 -1.97 15.72 11.58
CA ASP A 29 -1.07 16.32 12.57
C ASP A 29 -0.86 17.81 12.34
N LEU A 30 -0.19 18.49 13.29
CA LEU A 30 0.06 19.93 13.26
C LEU A 30 1.03 20.36 12.13
N GLU A 31 1.94 19.50 11.70
CA GLU A 31 2.85 19.81 10.58
C GLU A 31 2.06 19.95 9.27
N LEU A 32 1.20 18.98 9.00
CA LEU A 32 0.31 19.02 7.84
C LEU A 32 -0.73 20.14 7.94
N PHE A 33 -1.22 20.41 9.16
CA PHE A 33 -2.14 21.51 9.40
C PHE A 33 -1.54 22.84 9.01
N ALA A 34 -0.29 23.12 9.36
CA ALA A 34 0.37 24.37 9.02
C ALA A 34 0.37 24.63 7.49
N GLU A 35 0.63 23.61 6.68
CA GLU A 35 0.62 23.72 5.22
C GLU A 35 -0.81 23.93 4.65
N VAL A 36 -1.80 23.22 5.19
CA VAL A 36 -3.20 23.36 4.77
C VAL A 36 -3.77 24.70 5.19
N ASN A 37 -3.47 25.13 6.41
CA ASN A 37 -3.92 26.41 6.95
C ASN A 37 -3.32 27.60 6.19
N ALA A 38 -2.04 27.53 5.81
CA ALA A 38 -1.41 28.54 4.97
C ALA A 38 -2.05 28.65 3.57
N ALA A 39 -2.61 27.56 3.05
CA ALA A 39 -3.33 27.55 1.77
C ALA A 39 -4.78 28.04 1.89
N LYS A 40 -5.38 28.04 3.09
CA LYS A 40 -6.81 28.25 3.35
C LYS A 40 -7.36 29.55 2.77
N GLU A 41 -6.64 30.67 2.94
CA GLU A 41 -7.06 31.98 2.45
C GLU A 41 -7.23 32.03 0.92
N GLN A 42 -6.43 31.23 0.20
CA GLN A 42 -6.46 31.14 -1.25
C GLN A 42 -7.44 30.06 -1.76
N CYS A 43 -8.14 29.38 -0.84
CA CYS A 43 -9.09 28.31 -1.15
C CYS A 43 -10.51 28.70 -0.71
N PRO A 44 -11.23 29.54 -1.47
CA PRO A 44 -12.53 30.08 -1.05
C PRO A 44 -13.62 29.02 -0.86
N LYS A 45 -13.49 27.85 -1.49
CA LYS A 45 -14.41 26.72 -1.32
C LYS A 45 -14.10 25.85 -0.10
N LEU A 46 -12.92 25.99 0.52
CA LEU A 46 -12.53 25.21 1.68
C LEU A 46 -13.20 25.81 2.93
N GLU A 47 -14.27 25.19 3.36
CA GLU A 47 -15.13 25.65 4.45
C GLU A 47 -14.56 25.23 5.82
N ALA A 48 -14.00 24.02 5.92
CA ALA A 48 -13.55 23.45 7.18
C ALA A 48 -12.25 22.66 7.08
N ILE A 49 -11.48 22.69 8.16
CA ILE A 49 -10.32 21.81 8.38
C ILE A 49 -10.61 20.94 9.60
N VAL A 50 -10.53 19.62 9.45
CA VAL A 50 -10.76 18.64 10.51
C VAL A 50 -9.42 18.08 10.96
N LEU A 51 -9.05 18.32 12.22
CA LEU A 51 -7.82 17.83 12.82
C LEU A 51 -8.03 16.51 13.55
N ILE A 52 -7.17 15.52 13.28
CA ILE A 52 -7.12 14.26 14.04
C ILE A 52 -6.40 14.52 15.36
N ASP A 53 -5.18 15.06 15.29
CA ASP A 53 -4.37 15.41 16.45
C ASP A 53 -4.08 16.92 16.50
N GLY A 54 -3.96 17.49 17.68
CA GLY A 54 -3.58 18.89 17.90
C GLY A 54 -4.73 19.91 17.79
N TYR A 55 -5.98 19.46 17.90
CA TYR A 55 -7.15 20.35 17.84
C TYR A 55 -7.14 21.39 18.96
N GLU A 56 -6.80 21.03 20.20
CA GLU A 56 -6.83 21.93 21.37
C GLU A 56 -5.98 23.20 21.17
N ASP A 57 -4.89 23.08 20.41
CA ASP A 57 -3.99 24.23 20.13
C ASP A 57 -4.54 25.18 19.05
N ASN A 58 -5.64 24.78 18.37
CA ASN A 58 -6.20 25.51 17.22
C ASN A 58 -7.73 25.73 17.32
N LYS A 59 -8.33 25.43 18.45
CA LYS A 59 -9.80 25.54 18.66
C LYS A 59 -10.37 26.96 18.57
N GLU A 60 -9.53 27.98 18.63
CA GLU A 60 -9.91 29.38 18.45
C GLU A 60 -10.28 29.71 16.99
N LEU A 61 -9.90 28.84 16.05
CA LEU A 61 -10.22 29.04 14.65
C LEU A 61 -11.59 28.40 14.35
N ASP A 62 -12.57 29.19 14.02
CA ASP A 62 -13.97 28.79 13.82
C ASP A 62 -14.18 27.75 12.69
N TYR A 63 -13.25 27.68 11.74
CA TYR A 63 -13.23 26.72 10.63
C TYR A 63 -12.44 25.42 10.96
N VAL A 64 -11.88 25.30 12.17
CA VAL A 64 -11.14 24.11 12.60
C VAL A 64 -12.01 23.27 13.53
N HIS A 65 -12.09 21.98 13.25
CA HIS A 65 -12.94 21.05 14.00
C HIS A 65 -12.15 19.84 14.46
N SER A 66 -12.52 19.28 15.62
CA SER A 66 -11.98 18.02 16.13
C SER A 66 -12.54 16.84 15.35
N TYR A 67 -11.68 15.97 14.84
CA TYR A 67 -12.10 14.70 14.26
C TYR A 67 -12.86 13.82 15.25
N HIS A 68 -12.37 13.74 16.49
CA HIS A 68 -12.96 12.93 17.54
C HIS A 68 -14.36 13.42 17.94
N GLU A 69 -14.53 14.72 18.10
CA GLU A 69 -15.84 15.30 18.38
C GLU A 69 -16.84 15.10 17.25
N LEU A 70 -16.40 15.24 15.99
CA LEU A 70 -17.25 14.96 14.84
C LEU A 70 -17.67 13.50 14.75
N VAL A 71 -16.77 12.56 15.10
CA VAL A 71 -17.11 11.13 15.15
C VAL A 71 -18.16 10.86 16.21
N GLU A 72 -18.02 11.41 17.42
CA GLU A 72 -19.04 11.21 18.48
C GLU A 72 -20.39 11.82 18.10
N LYS A 73 -20.39 13.05 17.59
CA LYS A 73 -21.61 13.68 17.06
C LYS A 73 -22.26 12.87 15.93
N GLY A 74 -21.44 12.30 15.05
CA GLY A 74 -21.93 11.42 13.98
C GLY A 74 -22.57 10.14 14.51
N LYS A 75 -22.03 9.55 15.58
CA LYS A 75 -22.62 8.38 16.26
C LYS A 75 -23.97 8.72 16.87
N GLU A 76 -24.08 9.85 17.57
CA GLU A 76 -25.33 10.33 18.16
C GLU A 76 -26.41 10.51 17.09
N LEU A 77 -26.10 11.27 16.04
CA LEU A 77 -27.04 11.51 14.93
C LEU A 77 -27.48 10.22 14.25
N ASN A 78 -26.58 9.26 14.08
CA ASN A 78 -26.88 7.99 13.44
C ASN A 78 -27.73 7.06 14.33
N GLN A 79 -27.67 7.21 15.65
CA GLN A 79 -28.56 6.51 16.58
C GLN A 79 -30.00 7.08 16.54
N GLU A 80 -30.13 8.38 16.31
CA GLU A 80 -31.42 9.05 16.22
C GLU A 80 -32.14 8.80 14.89
N ASP A 81 -31.41 9.00 13.76
CA ASP A 81 -31.99 8.89 12.42
C ASP A 81 -30.91 8.63 11.37
N THR A 82 -30.96 7.47 10.70
CA THR A 82 -30.08 7.10 9.58
C THR A 82 -30.55 7.58 8.23
N SER A 83 -31.76 8.11 8.12
CA SER A 83 -32.43 8.38 6.83
C SER A 83 -31.62 9.28 5.89
N LYS A 84 -30.89 10.25 6.42
CA LYS A 84 -30.03 11.15 5.62
C LYS A 84 -28.85 10.39 5.02
N LEU A 85 -28.22 9.51 5.82
CA LEU A 85 -27.11 8.69 5.35
C LEU A 85 -27.60 7.67 4.32
N ASP A 86 -28.69 6.98 4.60
CA ASP A 86 -29.28 5.98 3.70
C ASP A 86 -29.70 6.62 2.38
N SER A 87 -30.30 7.81 2.44
CA SER A 87 -30.65 8.57 1.23
C SER A 87 -29.43 8.98 0.41
N ALA A 88 -28.35 9.42 1.07
CA ALA A 88 -27.09 9.77 0.40
C ALA A 88 -26.46 8.53 -0.26
N ILE A 89 -26.42 7.40 0.44
CA ILE A 89 -25.90 6.13 -0.10
C ILE A 89 -26.73 5.68 -1.31
N ALA A 90 -28.06 5.80 -1.27
CA ALA A 90 -28.95 5.40 -2.34
C ALA A 90 -28.74 6.21 -3.65
N THR A 91 -28.12 7.38 -3.58
CA THR A 91 -27.80 8.18 -4.78
C THR A 91 -26.54 7.71 -5.50
N VAL A 92 -25.72 6.88 -4.87
CA VAL A 92 -24.46 6.42 -5.43
C VAL A 92 -24.72 5.33 -6.48
N THR A 93 -24.18 5.55 -7.67
CA THR A 93 -24.26 4.61 -8.80
C THR A 93 -22.86 4.10 -9.18
N PRO A 94 -22.74 3.04 -9.97
CA PRO A 94 -21.44 2.60 -10.48
C PRO A 94 -20.64 3.68 -11.20
N ASP A 95 -21.31 4.60 -11.88
CA ASP A 95 -20.69 5.70 -12.63
C ASP A 95 -20.41 6.94 -11.76
N SER A 96 -20.88 6.97 -10.50
CA SER A 96 -20.56 8.04 -9.55
C SER A 96 -19.06 8.09 -9.27
N LEU A 97 -18.55 9.31 -9.04
CA LEU A 97 -17.15 9.55 -8.72
C LEU A 97 -16.80 8.95 -7.33
N ALA A 98 -15.93 7.96 -7.31
CA ALA A 98 -15.44 7.36 -6.07
C ALA A 98 -14.31 8.20 -5.46
N CYS A 99 -13.32 8.60 -6.26
CA CYS A 99 -12.21 9.43 -5.81
C CYS A 99 -11.48 10.14 -6.96
N LEU A 100 -10.65 11.11 -6.58
CA LEU A 100 -9.65 11.73 -7.46
C LEU A 100 -8.25 11.28 -7.02
N ILE A 101 -7.40 10.96 -8.00
CA ILE A 101 -5.98 10.71 -7.79
C ILE A 101 -5.19 11.75 -8.59
N PHE A 102 -4.36 12.52 -7.90
CA PHE A 102 -3.51 13.51 -8.57
C PHE A 102 -2.20 12.87 -9.04
N THR A 103 -1.90 13.07 -10.32
CA THR A 103 -0.65 12.59 -10.94
C THR A 103 0.21 13.78 -11.34
N SER A 104 1.53 13.66 -11.17
CA SER A 104 2.48 14.61 -11.75
C SER A 104 2.41 14.47 -13.28
N GLY A 105 1.65 15.33 -13.94
CA GLY A 105 1.60 15.34 -15.40
C GLY A 105 2.98 15.61 -16.02
N THR A 106 3.26 15.01 -17.16
CA THR A 106 4.50 15.24 -17.94
C THR A 106 4.67 16.71 -18.38
N THR A 107 3.66 17.54 -18.21
CA THR A 107 3.59 18.93 -18.71
C THR A 107 3.46 19.99 -17.61
N GLY A 108 3.80 19.70 -16.34
CA GLY A 108 3.86 20.70 -15.28
C GLY A 108 2.86 20.47 -14.13
N LYS A 109 1.68 21.11 -14.11
CA LYS A 109 0.75 21.03 -12.98
C LYS A 109 0.09 19.66 -12.83
N PRO A 110 -0.14 19.15 -11.59
CA PRO A 110 -0.83 17.90 -11.36
C PRO A 110 -2.22 17.87 -12.00
N LYS A 111 -2.61 16.70 -12.52
CA LYS A 111 -3.94 16.44 -13.07
C LYS A 111 -4.72 15.50 -12.17
N GLY A 112 -5.98 15.81 -11.88
CA GLY A 112 -6.87 14.97 -11.11
C GLY A 112 -7.52 13.89 -12.01
N VAL A 113 -7.10 12.65 -11.85
CA VAL A 113 -7.72 11.51 -12.54
C VAL A 113 -9.01 11.15 -11.81
N MET A 114 -10.13 11.20 -12.52
CA MET A 114 -11.45 10.84 -12.01
C MET A 114 -11.63 9.32 -12.03
N ILE A 115 -11.91 8.73 -10.89
CA ILE A 115 -12.10 7.28 -10.75
C ILE A 115 -13.52 7.03 -10.25
N SER A 116 -14.33 6.32 -11.04
CA SER A 116 -15.69 5.93 -10.66
C SER A 116 -15.69 4.67 -9.79
N HIS A 117 -16.83 4.40 -9.12
CA HIS A 117 -17.02 3.15 -8.38
C HIS A 117 -16.90 1.94 -9.31
N LYS A 118 -17.39 2.04 -10.56
CA LYS A 118 -17.24 0.99 -11.57
C LYS A 118 -15.77 0.70 -11.91
N ASN A 119 -14.93 1.72 -12.05
CA ASN A 119 -13.49 1.53 -12.28
C ASN A 119 -12.85 0.78 -11.12
N VAL A 120 -13.19 1.15 -9.87
CA VAL A 120 -12.68 0.49 -8.67
C VAL A 120 -13.07 -0.98 -8.67
N LEU A 121 -14.36 -1.29 -8.77
CA LEU A 121 -14.88 -2.66 -8.68
C LEU A 121 -14.32 -3.55 -9.79
N TRP A 122 -14.30 -3.05 -11.03
CA TRP A 122 -13.74 -3.79 -12.16
C TRP A 122 -12.26 -4.12 -11.95
N THR A 123 -11.48 -3.14 -11.48
CA THR A 123 -10.04 -3.33 -11.23
C THR A 123 -9.81 -4.36 -10.12
N ILE A 124 -10.56 -4.27 -9.01
CA ILE A 124 -10.42 -5.18 -7.88
C ILE A 124 -10.82 -6.60 -8.27
N GLU A 125 -11.92 -6.77 -8.98
CA GLU A 125 -12.35 -8.09 -9.45
C GLU A 125 -11.35 -8.70 -10.44
N SER A 126 -10.83 -7.91 -11.38
CA SER A 126 -9.84 -8.40 -12.35
C SER A 126 -8.53 -8.79 -11.67
N LEU A 127 -7.99 -7.94 -10.78
CA LEU A 127 -6.72 -8.21 -10.10
C LEU A 127 -6.85 -9.29 -9.04
N PHE A 128 -7.76 -9.14 -8.12
CA PHE A 128 -7.84 -9.98 -6.92
C PHE A 128 -8.91 -11.07 -7.01
N GLY A 129 -9.85 -10.96 -7.92
CA GLY A 129 -10.81 -12.02 -8.21
C GLY A 129 -10.25 -13.10 -9.13
N GLN A 130 -9.46 -12.71 -10.12
CA GLN A 130 -9.00 -13.61 -11.20
C GLN A 130 -7.49 -13.82 -11.23
N MET A 131 -6.68 -12.76 -11.15
CA MET A 131 -5.21 -12.87 -11.28
C MET A 131 -4.53 -13.28 -9.98
N ILE A 132 -5.04 -12.85 -8.85
CA ILE A 132 -4.50 -13.12 -7.51
C ILE A 132 -5.62 -13.71 -6.64
N PRO A 133 -6.05 -14.95 -6.89
CA PRO A 133 -7.16 -15.57 -6.15
C PRO A 133 -6.74 -16.00 -4.75
N ALA A 134 -6.28 -15.06 -3.94
CA ALA A 134 -5.87 -15.31 -2.57
C ALA A 134 -7.05 -15.68 -1.65
N ASN A 135 -6.73 -16.19 -0.48
CA ASN A 135 -7.67 -16.63 0.54
C ASN A 135 -8.75 -15.59 0.86
N LYS A 136 -9.88 -16.09 1.36
CA LYS A 136 -10.85 -15.25 2.06
C LYS A 136 -10.17 -14.62 3.28
N PHE A 137 -10.50 -13.35 3.56
CA PHE A 137 -9.96 -12.58 4.69
C PHE A 137 -8.42 -12.37 4.62
N PRO A 138 -7.89 -11.79 3.55
CA PRO A 138 -6.45 -11.57 3.43
C PRO A 138 -5.92 -10.62 4.52
N ARG A 139 -4.69 -10.89 4.95
CA ARG A 139 -3.92 -10.00 5.81
C ARG A 139 -3.04 -9.12 4.92
N ILE A 140 -3.25 -7.82 4.98
CA ILE A 140 -2.65 -6.86 4.05
C ILE A 140 -1.81 -5.87 4.86
N VAL A 141 -0.52 -5.76 4.54
CA VAL A 141 0.34 -4.72 5.08
C VAL A 141 0.18 -3.43 4.24
N SER A 142 -0.22 -2.35 4.89
CA SER A 142 -0.45 -1.05 4.25
C SER A 142 0.64 -0.06 4.65
N TYR A 143 1.52 0.26 3.71
CA TYR A 143 2.66 1.16 3.92
C TYR A 143 2.82 2.18 2.78
N LEU A 144 2.15 1.96 1.67
CA LEU A 144 2.17 2.89 0.54
C LEU A 144 1.24 4.07 0.80
N PRO A 145 1.59 5.28 0.32
CA PRO A 145 0.71 6.44 0.47
C PRO A 145 -0.63 6.24 -0.24
N MET A 146 -1.74 6.50 0.45
CA MET A 146 -3.10 6.42 -0.12
C MET A 146 -3.37 7.47 -1.23
N ALA A 147 -2.44 8.41 -1.41
CA ALA A 147 -2.43 9.30 -2.57
C ALA A 147 -2.11 8.57 -3.88
N HIS A 148 -1.55 7.35 -3.81
CA HIS A 148 -1.23 6.53 -4.96
C HIS A 148 -2.30 5.45 -5.19
N ILE A 149 -2.71 5.26 -6.45
CA ILE A 149 -3.75 4.26 -6.79
C ILE A 149 -3.38 2.83 -6.38
N ALA A 150 -2.09 2.47 -6.40
CA ALA A 150 -1.64 1.14 -5.99
C ALA A 150 -1.96 0.85 -4.52
N ALA A 151 -1.80 1.82 -3.61
CA ALA A 151 -2.19 1.69 -2.21
C ALA A 151 -3.71 1.57 -2.06
N ARG A 152 -4.46 2.40 -2.77
CA ARG A 152 -5.93 2.31 -2.72
C ARG A 152 -6.45 0.97 -3.22
N ALA A 153 -5.95 0.49 -4.36
CA ALA A 153 -6.37 -0.79 -4.92
C ALA A 153 -5.82 -1.98 -4.12
N GLY A 154 -4.50 -1.98 -3.85
CA GLY A 154 -3.81 -3.11 -3.22
C GLY A 154 -4.05 -3.27 -1.72
N ASP A 155 -4.40 -2.17 -1.02
CA ASP A 155 -4.63 -2.22 0.43
C ASP A 155 -6.11 -2.02 0.74
N HIS A 156 -6.63 -0.81 0.47
CA HIS A 156 -7.95 -0.38 0.94
C HIS A 156 -9.10 -1.11 0.23
N TYR A 157 -9.17 -0.98 -1.10
CA TYR A 157 -10.31 -1.55 -1.85
C TYR A 157 -10.27 -3.08 -1.88
N GLN A 158 -9.09 -3.68 -1.94
CA GLN A 158 -8.94 -5.13 -1.81
C GLN A 158 -9.47 -5.63 -0.47
N ALA A 159 -9.14 -4.93 0.63
CA ALA A 159 -9.62 -5.31 1.96
C ALA A 159 -11.15 -5.24 2.06
N ILE A 160 -11.78 -4.19 1.52
CA ILE A 160 -13.24 -4.07 1.49
C ILE A 160 -13.85 -5.21 0.68
N TYR A 161 -13.35 -5.47 -0.53
CA TYR A 161 -13.89 -6.51 -1.44
C TYR A 161 -13.78 -7.92 -0.86
N ARG A 162 -12.71 -8.22 -0.12
CA ARG A 162 -12.43 -9.56 0.42
C ARG A 162 -12.66 -9.70 1.92
N VAL A 163 -13.15 -8.66 2.58
CA VAL A 163 -13.30 -8.60 4.04
C VAL A 163 -11.94 -8.87 4.72
N GLY A 164 -10.90 -8.23 4.21
CA GLY A 164 -9.52 -8.39 4.67
C GLY A 164 -9.19 -7.56 5.89
N GLN A 165 -8.07 -7.89 6.52
CA GLN A 165 -7.49 -7.12 7.62
C GLN A 165 -6.35 -6.24 7.10
N ILE A 166 -6.41 -4.93 7.38
CA ILE A 166 -5.36 -3.98 7.03
C ILE A 166 -4.49 -3.73 8.26
N PHE A 167 -3.18 -3.83 8.08
CA PHE A 167 -2.17 -3.54 9.10
C PHE A 167 -1.34 -2.34 8.64
N PRO A 168 -1.61 -1.13 9.15
CA PRO A 168 -0.84 0.06 8.79
C PRO A 168 0.60 -0.02 9.30
N VAL A 169 1.55 0.28 8.43
CA VAL A 169 2.98 0.44 8.77
C VAL A 169 3.42 1.80 8.20
N PRO A 170 3.21 2.89 8.94
CA PRO A 170 3.41 4.25 8.42
C PRO A 170 4.87 4.59 8.14
N VAL A 171 5.81 3.91 8.78
CA VAL A 171 7.25 4.08 8.62
C VAL A 171 7.82 2.84 7.93
N LEU A 172 8.43 3.03 6.76
CA LEU A 172 8.93 1.91 5.94
C LEU A 172 10.04 1.12 6.66
N GLU A 173 10.81 1.77 7.49
CA GLU A 173 11.88 1.17 8.31
C GLU A 173 11.34 0.13 9.28
N ASP A 174 10.11 0.31 9.80
CA ASP A 174 9.45 -0.60 10.74
C ASP A 174 8.92 -1.87 10.05
N MET A 175 8.88 -1.89 8.73
CA MET A 175 8.38 -3.02 7.93
C MET A 175 9.02 -4.34 8.32
N ARG A 176 10.33 -4.32 8.58
CA ARG A 176 11.12 -5.50 8.96
C ARG A 176 10.60 -6.16 10.22
N ASP A 177 10.24 -5.36 11.23
CA ASP A 177 9.81 -5.84 12.54
C ASP A 177 8.29 -6.10 12.57
N ALA A 178 7.55 -5.42 11.72
CA ALA A 178 6.11 -5.59 11.57
C ALA A 178 5.71 -6.87 10.81
N LEU A 179 6.39 -7.20 9.71
CA LEU A 179 6.05 -8.34 8.86
C LEU A 179 5.97 -9.69 9.59
N PRO A 180 6.89 -10.05 10.52
CA PRO A 180 6.80 -11.30 11.28
C PRO A 180 5.54 -11.42 12.14
N THR A 181 4.99 -10.30 12.58
CA THR A 181 3.73 -10.24 13.34
C THR A 181 2.51 -10.23 12.40
N ILE A 182 2.58 -9.46 11.34
CA ILE A 182 1.49 -9.31 10.35
C ILE A 182 1.28 -10.60 9.57
N LYS A 183 2.34 -11.20 9.05
CA LYS A 183 2.30 -12.41 8.20
C LYS A 183 1.31 -12.23 7.04
N PRO A 184 1.57 -11.30 6.12
CA PRO A 184 0.63 -10.95 5.06
C PRO A 184 0.32 -12.14 4.15
N SER A 185 -0.92 -12.21 3.65
CA SER A 185 -1.34 -13.21 2.67
C SER A 185 -0.91 -12.84 1.25
N VAL A 186 -0.93 -11.54 0.95
CA VAL A 186 -0.44 -10.94 -0.30
C VAL A 186 0.55 -9.85 0.07
N PHE A 187 1.71 -9.84 -0.57
CA PHE A 187 2.71 -8.80 -0.35
C PHE A 187 2.99 -8.04 -1.65
N LEU A 188 2.44 -6.85 -1.74
CA LEU A 188 2.69 -5.92 -2.84
C LEU A 188 3.80 -4.98 -2.42
N ALA A 189 4.90 -4.96 -3.19
CA ALA A 189 6.01 -4.07 -2.92
C ALA A 189 6.57 -3.45 -4.21
N VAL A 190 6.95 -2.17 -4.11
CA VAL A 190 7.67 -1.50 -5.21
C VAL A 190 9.09 -2.04 -5.32
N PRO A 191 9.74 -1.98 -6.51
CA PRO A 191 11.05 -2.59 -6.74
C PRO A 191 12.12 -2.21 -5.71
N ARG A 192 12.13 -0.95 -5.25
CA ARG A 192 13.08 -0.47 -4.25
C ARG A 192 12.95 -1.18 -2.89
N VAL A 193 11.77 -1.64 -2.52
CA VAL A 193 11.55 -2.42 -1.29
C VAL A 193 12.16 -3.81 -1.44
N TRP A 194 11.99 -4.45 -2.59
CA TRP A 194 12.62 -5.72 -2.92
C TRP A 194 14.15 -5.61 -2.93
N GLU A 195 14.71 -4.54 -3.50
CA GLU A 195 16.15 -4.27 -3.46
C GLU A 195 16.69 -4.14 -2.02
N ARG A 196 15.98 -3.40 -1.16
CA ARG A 196 16.32 -3.28 0.27
C ARG A 196 16.26 -4.64 0.99
N PHE A 197 15.24 -5.44 0.72
CA PHE A 197 15.12 -6.78 1.30
C PHE A 197 16.27 -7.68 0.87
N LYS A 198 16.62 -7.69 -0.42
CA LYS A 198 17.79 -8.42 -0.93
C LYS A 198 19.06 -7.98 -0.22
N GLY A 199 19.32 -6.67 -0.16
CA GLY A 199 20.51 -6.13 0.51
C GLY A 199 20.59 -6.52 1.99
N GLY A 200 19.47 -6.41 2.70
CA GLY A 200 19.38 -6.81 4.11
C GLY A 200 19.59 -8.31 4.34
N LEU A 201 19.06 -9.16 3.45
CA LEU A 201 19.31 -10.59 3.49
C LEU A 201 20.77 -10.94 3.17
N GLN A 202 21.35 -10.32 2.15
CA GLN A 202 22.74 -10.54 1.78
C GLN A 202 23.71 -10.15 2.92
N ALA A 203 23.48 -9.02 3.58
CA ALA A 203 24.27 -8.61 4.73
C ALA A 203 24.23 -9.66 5.87
N ARG A 204 23.03 -10.20 6.16
CA ARG A 204 22.87 -11.26 7.16
C ARG A 204 23.52 -12.58 6.75
N ILE A 205 23.54 -12.90 5.46
CA ILE A 205 24.19 -14.09 4.92
C ILE A 205 25.70 -13.99 5.12
N GLU A 206 26.30 -12.82 4.87
CA GLU A 206 27.74 -12.60 5.04
C GLU A 206 28.22 -12.88 6.47
N GLU A 207 27.40 -12.56 7.47
CA GLU A 207 27.71 -12.76 8.89
C GLU A 207 27.27 -14.14 9.41
N ASN A 208 26.64 -14.98 8.57
CA ASN A 208 26.05 -16.24 9.03
C ASN A 208 27.10 -17.36 9.10
N PRO A 209 27.21 -18.12 10.21
CA PRO A 209 28.14 -19.25 10.32
C PRO A 209 27.91 -20.36 9.27
N LYS A 210 26.74 -20.39 8.64
CA LYS A 210 26.38 -21.34 7.57
C LYS A 210 26.41 -20.72 6.18
N LYS A 211 27.16 -19.62 5.99
CA LYS A 211 27.24 -18.88 4.73
C LYS A 211 27.49 -19.80 3.54
N ASP A 212 28.47 -20.70 3.63
CA ASP A 212 28.83 -21.62 2.53
C ASP A 212 27.66 -22.52 2.10
N LEU A 213 26.83 -22.95 3.06
CA LEU A 213 25.64 -23.75 2.77
C LEU A 213 24.58 -22.90 2.07
N ILE A 214 24.39 -21.67 2.55
CA ILE A 214 23.43 -20.73 1.99
C ILE A 214 23.83 -20.34 0.56
N ASP A 215 25.11 -20.05 0.32
CA ASP A 215 25.63 -19.72 -1.00
C ASP A 215 25.47 -20.89 -1.99
N LYS A 216 25.69 -22.13 -1.55
CA LYS A 216 25.40 -23.34 -2.34
C LYS A 216 23.92 -23.47 -2.68
N ALA A 217 23.04 -23.16 -1.73
CA ALA A 217 21.61 -23.20 -1.94
C ALA A 217 21.17 -22.15 -2.98
N ILE A 218 21.62 -20.90 -2.84
CA ILE A 218 21.34 -19.80 -3.78
C ILE A 218 21.88 -20.15 -5.17
N LYS A 219 23.11 -20.64 -5.27
CA LYS A 219 23.70 -21.07 -6.55
C LYS A 219 22.85 -22.13 -7.24
N ASN A 220 22.40 -23.15 -6.51
CA ASN A 220 21.52 -24.19 -7.06
C ASN A 220 20.17 -23.60 -7.52
N GLY A 221 19.59 -22.68 -6.76
CA GLY A 221 18.37 -21.97 -7.15
C GLY A 221 18.55 -21.13 -8.41
N LEU A 222 19.65 -20.39 -8.53
CA LEU A 222 19.97 -19.60 -9.72
C LEU A 222 20.15 -20.49 -10.97
N GLU A 223 20.80 -21.64 -10.82
CA GLU A 223 20.97 -22.62 -11.91
C GLU A 223 19.61 -23.20 -12.35
N LYS A 224 18.73 -23.48 -11.40
CA LYS A 224 17.35 -23.90 -11.69
C LYS A 224 16.58 -22.84 -12.49
N VAL A 225 16.63 -21.59 -12.05
CA VAL A 225 15.99 -20.44 -12.73
C VAL A 225 16.51 -20.30 -14.17
N ASP A 226 17.81 -20.54 -14.42
CA ASP A 226 18.37 -20.47 -15.77
C ASP A 226 17.78 -21.54 -16.71
N TYR A 227 17.55 -22.77 -16.24
CA TYR A 227 16.84 -23.78 -17.01
C TYR A 227 15.39 -23.38 -17.30
N GLU A 228 14.69 -22.90 -16.27
CA GLU A 228 13.28 -22.47 -16.39
C GLU A 228 13.12 -21.30 -17.38
N GLN A 229 14.02 -20.30 -17.33
CA GLN A 229 13.99 -19.16 -18.25
C GLN A 229 14.29 -19.52 -19.71
N ARG A 230 15.09 -20.58 -19.95
CA ARG A 230 15.33 -21.10 -21.29
C ARG A 230 14.23 -22.07 -21.78
N GLY A 231 13.21 -22.35 -20.94
CA GLY A 231 12.19 -23.33 -21.24
C GLY A 231 12.73 -24.77 -21.27
N GLU A 232 13.88 -25.03 -20.67
CA GLU A 232 14.54 -26.32 -20.63
C GLU A 232 14.09 -27.12 -19.40
N LYS A 233 14.14 -28.47 -19.54
CA LYS A 233 13.83 -29.34 -18.40
C LYS A 233 14.93 -29.25 -17.33
N VAL A 234 14.59 -28.86 -16.13
CA VAL A 234 15.53 -28.81 -15.00
C VAL A 234 16.03 -30.22 -14.66
N PRO A 235 17.36 -30.44 -14.58
CA PRO A 235 17.92 -31.74 -14.20
C PRO A 235 17.41 -32.24 -12.83
N LEU A 236 17.17 -33.56 -12.71
CA LEU A 236 16.62 -34.15 -11.49
C LEU A 236 17.47 -33.86 -10.24
N GLY A 237 18.80 -33.85 -10.41
CA GLY A 237 19.72 -33.52 -9.29
C GLY A 237 19.57 -32.09 -8.77
N ILE A 238 19.31 -31.11 -9.64
CA ILE A 238 19.06 -29.71 -9.27
C ILE A 238 17.71 -29.61 -8.55
N ASN A 239 16.66 -30.20 -9.12
CA ASN A 239 15.33 -30.19 -8.51
C ASN A 239 15.31 -30.85 -7.11
N LEU A 240 16.03 -31.95 -6.92
CA LEU A 240 16.07 -32.61 -5.62
C LEU A 240 16.79 -31.73 -4.58
N LYS A 241 17.94 -31.16 -4.94
CA LYS A 241 18.68 -30.22 -4.08
C LYS A 241 17.84 -28.99 -3.75
N ASP A 242 17.12 -28.44 -4.73
CA ASP A 242 16.24 -27.29 -4.54
C ASP A 242 15.16 -27.57 -3.47
N LYS A 243 14.50 -28.72 -3.53
CA LYS A 243 13.52 -29.14 -2.52
C LYS A 243 14.12 -29.23 -1.10
N VAL A 244 15.35 -29.73 -1.00
CA VAL A 244 16.07 -29.81 0.28
C VAL A 244 16.43 -28.41 0.78
N PHE A 245 16.98 -27.56 -0.06
CA PHE A 245 17.35 -26.19 0.29
C PHE A 245 16.12 -25.32 0.59
N ALA A 246 15.01 -25.50 -0.12
CA ALA A 246 13.75 -24.83 0.17
C ALA A 246 13.31 -25.08 1.62
N LYS A 247 13.42 -26.33 2.10
CA LYS A 247 13.04 -26.69 3.46
C LYS A 247 14.06 -26.29 4.52
N LEU A 248 15.36 -26.43 4.25
CA LEU A 248 16.42 -26.24 5.26
C LEU A 248 16.95 -24.81 5.34
N VAL A 249 16.90 -24.06 4.22
CA VAL A 249 17.50 -22.72 4.09
C VAL A 249 16.42 -21.67 3.82
N PHE A 250 15.69 -21.81 2.70
CA PHE A 250 14.80 -20.71 2.23
C PHE A 250 13.55 -20.56 3.10
N SER A 251 13.05 -21.61 3.74
CA SER A 251 11.98 -21.49 4.73
C SER A 251 12.35 -20.55 5.87
N LYS A 252 13.62 -20.57 6.33
CA LYS A 252 14.10 -19.69 7.39
C LYS A 252 14.19 -18.22 6.94
N PHE A 253 14.48 -17.98 5.66
CA PHE A 253 14.43 -16.63 5.12
C PHE A 253 12.98 -16.09 5.08
N LYS A 254 12.05 -16.91 4.60
CA LYS A 254 10.62 -16.54 4.59
C LYS A 254 10.08 -16.33 6.00
N GLU A 255 10.47 -17.17 6.93
CA GLU A 255 10.11 -17.03 8.36
C GLU A 255 10.69 -15.75 8.96
N GLY A 256 12.00 -15.51 8.77
CA GLY A 256 12.67 -14.31 9.26
C GLY A 256 12.20 -13.01 8.63
N LEU A 257 11.61 -13.06 7.43
CA LEU A 257 10.94 -11.92 6.79
C LEU A 257 9.44 -11.83 7.15
N GLY A 258 8.87 -12.82 7.85
CA GLY A 258 7.45 -12.85 8.16
C GLY A 258 6.52 -13.14 6.97
N ILE A 259 7.06 -13.70 5.88
CA ILE A 259 6.33 -13.94 4.63
C ILE A 259 6.05 -15.43 4.35
N MET A 260 6.13 -16.27 5.38
CA MET A 260 5.86 -17.72 5.24
C MET A 260 4.44 -18.01 4.75
N ASN A 261 3.48 -17.17 5.14
CA ASN A 261 2.07 -17.33 4.80
C ASN A 261 1.68 -16.53 3.54
N THR A 262 2.64 -15.87 2.91
CA THR A 262 2.37 -15.08 1.70
C THR A 262 2.21 -16.01 0.52
N GLU A 263 1.04 -15.95 -0.09
CA GLU A 263 0.67 -16.77 -1.25
C GLU A 263 1.09 -16.08 -2.55
N TYR A 264 1.01 -14.74 -2.59
CA TYR A 264 1.33 -13.96 -3.77
C TYR A 264 2.26 -12.81 -3.42
N PHE A 265 3.36 -12.74 -4.17
CA PHE A 265 4.31 -11.63 -4.15
C PHE A 265 4.10 -10.81 -5.41
N VAL A 266 3.91 -9.51 -5.24
CA VAL A 266 3.59 -8.61 -6.35
C VAL A 266 4.56 -7.44 -6.37
N THR A 267 5.03 -7.08 -7.56
CA THR A 267 5.75 -5.83 -7.78
C THR A 267 5.03 -4.96 -8.80
N ALA A 268 5.04 -3.67 -8.59
CA ALA A 268 4.35 -2.71 -9.45
C ALA A 268 5.00 -1.32 -9.40
N ALA A 269 4.48 -0.41 -10.20
CA ALA A 269 4.80 1.02 -10.27
C ALA A 269 6.13 1.39 -10.96
N ALA A 270 7.08 0.48 -11.08
CA ALA A 270 8.34 0.70 -11.80
C ALA A 270 8.92 -0.63 -12.32
N PRO A 271 9.80 -0.60 -13.33
CA PRO A 271 10.53 -1.79 -13.77
C PRO A 271 11.41 -2.34 -12.64
N MET A 272 11.37 -3.65 -12.45
CA MET A 272 12.22 -4.34 -11.49
C MET A 272 13.54 -4.74 -12.13
N ASN A 273 14.65 -4.60 -11.38
CA ASN A 273 15.94 -5.09 -11.82
C ASN A 273 15.90 -6.62 -11.98
N LYS A 274 16.33 -7.12 -13.15
CA LYS A 274 16.31 -8.55 -13.49
C LYS A 274 17.09 -9.41 -12.50
N ASP A 275 18.23 -8.91 -11.99
CA ASP A 275 19.06 -9.66 -11.03
C ASP A 275 18.40 -9.75 -9.63
N VAL A 276 17.59 -8.75 -9.29
CA VAL A 276 16.80 -8.78 -8.04
C VAL A 276 15.69 -9.80 -8.17
N HIS A 277 14.90 -9.74 -9.24
CA HIS A 277 13.83 -10.70 -9.52
C HIS A 277 14.37 -12.13 -9.57
N ARG A 278 15.42 -12.38 -10.39
CA ARG A 278 16.05 -13.70 -10.52
C ARG A 278 16.56 -14.24 -9.18
N TRP A 279 17.12 -13.37 -8.33
CA TRP A 279 17.62 -13.77 -7.02
C TRP A 279 16.49 -14.21 -6.09
N PHE A 280 15.37 -13.47 -6.05
CA PHE A 280 14.21 -13.85 -5.24
C PHE A 280 13.57 -15.16 -5.75
N HIS A 281 13.44 -15.32 -7.05
CA HIS A 281 12.96 -16.57 -7.64
C HIS A 281 13.88 -17.74 -7.22
N ALA A 282 15.19 -17.58 -7.24
CA ALA A 282 16.15 -18.59 -6.85
C ALA A 282 16.03 -19.03 -5.37
N ILE A 283 15.52 -18.19 -4.49
CA ILE A 283 15.25 -18.53 -3.07
C ILE A 283 13.77 -18.90 -2.83
N GLY A 284 13.01 -19.15 -3.90
CA GLY A 284 11.62 -19.58 -3.83
C GLY A 284 10.62 -18.48 -3.48
N ILE A 285 10.94 -17.22 -3.76
CA ILE A 285 10.01 -16.07 -3.68
C ILE A 285 9.74 -15.65 -5.12
N ASP A 286 8.61 -16.07 -5.64
CA ASP A 286 8.18 -15.80 -7.01
C ASP A 286 7.36 -14.50 -7.04
N ILE A 287 7.95 -13.43 -7.64
CA ILE A 287 7.43 -12.06 -7.62
C ILE A 287 6.75 -11.76 -8.96
#